data_527a571a5602da9443b08cc84fbee72a
#
_entry.id   527a571a5602da9443b08cc84fbee72a
#
_cell.length_a   1.000
_cell.length_b   1.000
_cell.length_c   1.000
_cell.angle_alpha   90.00
_cell.angle_beta   90.00
_cell.angle_gamma   90.00
#
_symmetry.space_group_name_H-M   'P 1'
#
loop_
_entity.id
_entity.type
_entity.pdbx_description
1 polymer ?
#
loop_
_entity_poly.entity_id
_entity_poly.type
_entity_poly.pdbx_seq_one_letter_code
_entity_poly.pdbx_strand_id
1 'polypeptide(L)'
;MENISYMDRTLPVGKSFDLIKRTIEIGERKAVLYFIDGFVKDEAMLKLMDSFMGVTKEAMPKEAEMFSQRHVPYIEVDVLKDFDQVLRNVLSGVTCLFIEGYAACIAIDTRTYPARSVEEPDKDKSLRGSRDGFVETIVFNTALMRRRIRDEHLIMEMTEAGQTSRTDIVICYMSDRVDKELLANVKSRIESLHIDDLKMNQQTLAEAMFKRKWFNPFPKFKFTERPDTAVACLLEGKVIILVDNSPSAMILPTSILDMIEEANDYYFPTVTGMYLKVSRAIITILTVFMTPVYLLFMMNPSWIPSMFEFTAVRDVINVPLVLQFLILELCIDGLRLAALNTPSMLSTPLSVIAGLVLGEFAV
;
A
#
# COMPACT_ATOMS: atom_id res chain seq x y z
N MET A 1 -34.98 7.71 -11.72
CA MET A 1 -35.02 6.79 -10.56
C MET A 1 -34.32 5.46 -10.88
N GLU A 2 -34.61 4.83 -12.02
CA GLU A 2 -33.98 3.56 -12.42
C GLU A 2 -32.44 3.63 -12.51
N ASN A 3 -31.94 4.73 -13.05
CA ASN A 3 -30.51 5.02 -13.21
C ASN A 3 -29.76 5.08 -11.86
N ILE A 4 -30.33 5.77 -10.88
CA ILE A 4 -29.77 5.86 -9.54
C ILE A 4 -29.76 4.49 -8.85
N SER A 5 -30.85 3.71 -9.02
CA SER A 5 -30.93 2.36 -8.47
C SER A 5 -29.94 1.39 -9.11
N TYR A 6 -29.59 1.58 -10.37
CA TYR A 6 -28.55 0.79 -11.03
C TYR A 6 -27.16 1.13 -10.44
N MET A 7 -26.83 2.41 -10.35
CA MET A 7 -25.55 2.84 -9.75
C MET A 7 -25.39 2.37 -8.30
N ASP A 8 -26.46 2.44 -7.50
CA ASP A 8 -26.45 1.99 -6.10
C ASP A 8 -26.24 0.48 -5.94
N ARG A 9 -26.61 -0.33 -6.95
CA ARG A 9 -26.36 -1.79 -6.92
C ARG A 9 -24.95 -2.15 -7.38
N THR A 10 -24.41 -1.39 -8.33
CA THR A 10 -23.14 -1.69 -8.98
C THR A 10 -21.98 -1.10 -8.18
N LEU A 11 -22.10 0.15 -7.75
CA LEU A 11 -21.07 0.79 -6.93
C LEU A 11 -21.18 0.34 -5.46
N PRO A 12 -20.07 0.03 -4.78
CA PRO A 12 -20.06 -0.32 -3.36
C PRO A 12 -20.29 0.91 -2.44
N VAL A 13 -21.29 1.73 -2.77
CA VAL A 13 -21.68 2.90 -1.97
C VAL A 13 -22.09 2.45 -0.58
N GLY A 14 -21.53 3.11 0.45
CA GLY A 14 -21.77 2.77 1.85
C GLY A 14 -20.95 1.57 2.36
N LYS A 15 -20.20 0.87 1.48
CA LYS A 15 -19.19 -0.14 1.86
C LYS A 15 -17.77 0.41 1.69
N SER A 16 -17.52 1.10 0.58
CA SER A 16 -16.26 1.79 0.34
C SER A 16 -16.43 3.25 0.74
N PHE A 17 -15.63 3.73 1.69
CA PHE A 17 -15.77 5.07 2.25
C PHE A 17 -15.38 6.16 1.25
N ASP A 18 -14.49 5.84 0.33
CA ASP A 18 -14.02 6.76 -0.71
C ASP A 18 -15.06 7.05 -1.79
N LEU A 19 -16.12 6.22 -1.89
CA LEU A 19 -17.22 6.42 -2.83
C LEU A 19 -18.36 7.18 -2.15
N ILE A 20 -18.43 8.47 -2.43
CA ILE A 20 -19.43 9.36 -1.84
C ILE A 20 -20.64 9.45 -2.74
N LYS A 21 -21.81 9.24 -2.14
CA LYS A 21 -23.11 9.54 -2.70
C LYS A 21 -23.75 10.67 -1.93
N ARG A 22 -23.96 11.82 -2.57
CA ARG A 22 -24.64 12.96 -1.98
C ARG A 22 -25.98 13.22 -2.67
N THR A 23 -27.06 13.18 -1.91
CA THR A 23 -28.40 13.56 -2.40
C THR A 23 -28.63 15.02 -2.09
N ILE A 24 -29.09 15.76 -3.08
CA ILE A 24 -29.46 17.20 -3.00
C ILE A 24 -30.78 17.42 -3.73
N GLU A 25 -31.31 18.63 -3.61
CA GLU A 25 -32.50 19.09 -4.35
C GLU A 25 -32.08 20.24 -5.27
N ILE A 26 -32.44 20.18 -6.55
CA ILE A 26 -32.14 21.17 -7.56
C ILE A 26 -33.45 21.51 -8.26
N GLY A 27 -33.94 22.74 -8.11
CA GLY A 27 -35.20 23.18 -8.73
C GLY A 27 -36.40 22.29 -8.36
N GLU A 28 -36.53 21.91 -7.10
CA GLU A 28 -37.52 20.96 -6.56
C GLU A 28 -37.45 19.54 -7.13
N ARG A 29 -36.35 19.18 -7.82
CA ARG A 29 -36.10 17.82 -8.29
C ARG A 29 -35.01 17.18 -7.47
N LYS A 30 -35.20 15.92 -7.18
CA LYS A 30 -34.15 15.09 -6.51
C LYS A 30 -32.97 14.93 -7.44
N ALA A 31 -31.77 15.22 -6.92
CA ALA A 31 -30.52 15.02 -7.62
C ALA A 31 -29.53 14.23 -6.75
N VAL A 32 -28.68 13.45 -7.40
CA VAL A 32 -27.69 12.60 -6.72
C VAL A 32 -26.34 12.80 -7.39
N LEU A 33 -25.34 13.12 -6.58
CA LEU A 33 -23.95 13.20 -6.98
C LEU A 33 -23.21 11.93 -6.53
N TYR A 34 -22.41 11.37 -7.43
CA TYR A 34 -21.42 10.32 -7.13
C TYR A 34 -20.04 10.85 -7.43
N PHE A 35 -19.13 10.74 -6.48
CA PHE A 35 -17.73 11.15 -6.63
C PHE A 35 -16.83 10.38 -5.69
N ILE A 36 -15.51 10.46 -5.91
CA ILE A 36 -14.50 9.82 -5.07
C ILE A 36 -13.86 10.86 -4.17
N ASP A 37 -13.81 10.56 -2.87
CA ASP A 37 -13.11 11.37 -1.89
C ASP A 37 -11.60 11.43 -2.20
N GLY A 38 -11.01 12.59 -1.97
CA GLY A 38 -9.60 12.83 -2.29
C GLY A 38 -9.29 13.09 -3.78
N PHE A 39 -10.28 12.98 -4.70
CA PHE A 39 -10.09 13.36 -6.10
C PHE A 39 -10.74 14.68 -6.46
N VAL A 40 -11.67 15.15 -5.68
CA VAL A 40 -12.44 16.35 -6.00
C VAL A 40 -11.76 17.61 -5.44
N LYS A 41 -11.69 18.67 -6.25
CA LYS A 41 -11.29 20.00 -5.78
C LYS A 41 -12.40 20.60 -4.96
N ASP A 42 -12.18 20.88 -3.68
CA ASP A 42 -13.17 21.48 -2.78
C ASP A 42 -13.73 22.81 -3.32
N GLU A 43 -12.85 23.68 -3.82
CA GLU A 43 -13.26 24.96 -4.39
C GLU A 43 -14.18 24.82 -5.61
N ALA A 44 -13.91 23.83 -6.47
CA ALA A 44 -14.74 23.55 -7.64
C ALA A 44 -16.10 22.98 -7.22
N MET A 45 -16.10 22.04 -6.26
CA MET A 45 -17.33 21.47 -5.74
C MET A 45 -18.19 22.52 -5.03
N LEU A 46 -17.58 23.42 -4.26
CA LEU A 46 -18.31 24.51 -3.60
C LEU A 46 -19.03 25.41 -4.61
N LYS A 47 -18.35 25.82 -5.69
CA LYS A 47 -18.94 26.63 -6.76
C LYS A 47 -20.07 25.90 -7.50
N LEU A 48 -19.89 24.59 -7.74
CA LEU A 48 -20.95 23.76 -8.33
C LEU A 48 -22.18 23.69 -7.42
N MET A 49 -21.96 23.43 -6.13
CA MET A 49 -23.04 23.37 -5.15
C MET A 49 -23.80 24.70 -5.03
N ASP A 50 -23.09 25.83 -5.03
CA ASP A 50 -23.67 27.15 -5.03
C ASP A 50 -24.56 27.39 -6.26
N SER A 51 -24.06 27.03 -7.44
CA SER A 51 -24.81 27.11 -8.69
C SER A 51 -26.06 26.21 -8.65
N PHE A 52 -25.94 24.97 -8.18
CA PHE A 52 -27.06 24.02 -8.14
C PHE A 52 -28.17 24.45 -7.16
N MET A 53 -27.76 24.91 -5.98
CA MET A 53 -28.72 25.38 -4.96
C MET A 53 -29.43 26.68 -5.34
N GLY A 54 -28.84 27.48 -6.25
CA GLY A 54 -29.46 28.71 -6.77
C GLY A 54 -30.50 28.48 -7.88
N VAL A 55 -30.66 27.24 -8.38
CA VAL A 55 -31.60 26.94 -9.48
C VAL A 55 -33.03 26.89 -8.94
N THR A 56 -33.90 27.73 -9.46
CA THR A 56 -35.35 27.70 -9.15
C THR A 56 -36.09 26.72 -10.06
N LYS A 57 -37.31 26.33 -9.68
CA LYS A 57 -38.14 25.42 -10.46
C LYS A 57 -38.41 25.94 -11.88
N GLU A 58 -38.65 27.23 -12.01
CA GLU A 58 -38.95 27.91 -13.28
C GLU A 58 -37.72 27.96 -14.20
N ALA A 59 -36.52 28.02 -13.63
CA ALA A 59 -35.26 28.04 -14.35
C ALA A 59 -34.77 26.63 -14.77
N MET A 60 -35.46 25.58 -14.31
CA MET A 60 -35.04 24.19 -14.53
C MET A 60 -35.26 23.77 -15.99
N PRO A 61 -34.19 23.46 -16.75
CA PRO A 61 -34.29 23.02 -18.14
C PRO A 61 -34.98 21.65 -18.26
N LYS A 62 -35.51 21.37 -19.45
CA LYS A 62 -36.16 20.09 -19.74
C LYS A 62 -35.15 18.95 -20.00
N GLU A 63 -33.96 19.27 -20.49
CA GLU A 63 -32.93 18.32 -20.92
C GLU A 63 -31.63 18.51 -20.17
N ALA A 64 -30.88 17.41 -19.99
CA ALA A 64 -29.62 17.43 -19.29
C ALA A 64 -28.55 18.28 -20.00
N GLU A 65 -28.55 18.28 -21.34
CA GLU A 65 -27.64 19.09 -22.15
C GLU A 65 -27.82 20.58 -21.91
N MET A 66 -29.08 21.04 -21.81
CA MET A 66 -29.37 22.43 -21.52
C MET A 66 -29.02 22.82 -20.08
N PHE A 67 -29.17 21.88 -19.14
CA PHE A 67 -28.75 22.08 -17.75
C PHE A 67 -27.25 22.21 -17.64
N SER A 68 -26.48 21.30 -18.30
CA SER A 68 -25.02 21.35 -18.32
C SER A 68 -24.47 22.68 -18.84
N GLN A 69 -25.10 23.24 -19.88
CA GLN A 69 -24.67 24.50 -20.48
C GLN A 69 -25.01 25.74 -19.64
N ARG A 70 -26.11 25.72 -18.88
CA ARG A 70 -26.62 26.93 -18.18
C ARG A 70 -26.27 26.97 -16.69
N HIS A 71 -26.19 25.80 -16.05
CA HIS A 71 -26.12 25.72 -14.59
C HIS A 71 -24.87 24.99 -14.07
N VAL A 72 -24.01 24.47 -14.97
CA VAL A 72 -22.73 23.86 -14.57
C VAL A 72 -21.57 24.81 -14.91
N PRO A 73 -21.09 25.61 -13.96
CA PRO A 73 -20.01 26.58 -14.18
C PRO A 73 -18.64 25.88 -14.16
N TYR A 74 -18.44 24.93 -15.07
CA TYR A 74 -17.20 24.17 -15.21
C TYR A 74 -16.86 23.93 -16.68
N ILE A 75 -15.56 23.78 -17.00
CA ILE A 75 -15.08 23.75 -18.38
C ILE A 75 -15.27 22.37 -19.00
N GLU A 76 -14.93 21.32 -18.26
CA GLU A 76 -14.98 19.95 -18.76
C GLU A 76 -16.25 19.26 -18.25
N VAL A 77 -17.29 19.25 -19.10
CA VAL A 77 -18.60 18.67 -18.80
C VAL A 77 -19.11 17.88 -19.96
N ASP A 78 -19.45 16.63 -19.71
CA ASP A 78 -20.04 15.70 -20.68
C ASP A 78 -21.43 15.24 -20.24
N VAL A 79 -22.30 14.92 -21.22
CA VAL A 79 -23.61 14.32 -20.96
C VAL A 79 -23.61 12.87 -21.44
N LEU A 80 -23.69 11.95 -20.50
CA LEU A 80 -23.51 10.51 -20.74
C LEU A 80 -24.84 9.78 -20.63
N LYS A 81 -25.12 8.91 -21.61
CA LYS A 81 -26.30 8.04 -21.62
C LYS A 81 -25.98 6.57 -21.36
N ASP A 82 -24.73 6.19 -21.55
CA ASP A 82 -24.23 4.84 -21.33
C ASP A 82 -23.76 4.66 -19.88
N PHE A 83 -24.35 3.71 -19.18
CA PHE A 83 -24.05 3.43 -17.77
C PHE A 83 -22.66 2.87 -17.53
N ASP A 84 -22.13 2.06 -18.42
CA ASP A 84 -20.78 1.53 -18.30
C ASP A 84 -19.74 2.64 -18.42
N GLN A 85 -20.05 3.65 -19.24
CA GLN A 85 -19.23 4.85 -19.36
C GLN A 85 -19.33 5.72 -18.10
N VAL A 86 -20.54 5.88 -17.55
CA VAL A 86 -20.74 6.62 -16.28
C VAL A 86 -19.97 5.92 -15.15
N LEU A 87 -20.08 4.60 -15.02
CA LEU A 87 -19.39 3.81 -14.01
C LEU A 87 -17.87 4.03 -14.10
N ARG A 88 -17.30 3.91 -15.29
CA ARG A 88 -15.86 4.18 -15.52
C ARG A 88 -15.46 5.60 -15.15
N ASN A 89 -16.32 6.58 -15.44
CA ASN A 89 -16.06 7.97 -15.08
C ASN A 89 -16.05 8.19 -13.57
N VAL A 90 -17.06 7.68 -12.84
CA VAL A 90 -17.08 7.75 -11.37
C VAL A 90 -15.82 7.11 -10.79
N LEU A 91 -15.50 5.89 -11.19
CA LEU A 91 -14.32 5.15 -10.69
C LEU A 91 -12.99 5.80 -11.09
N SER A 92 -12.97 6.63 -12.13
CA SER A 92 -11.81 7.45 -12.48
C SER A 92 -11.75 8.78 -11.72
N GLY A 93 -12.78 9.11 -10.92
CA GLY A 93 -12.84 10.31 -10.10
C GLY A 93 -13.61 11.49 -10.69
N VAL A 94 -14.29 11.29 -11.82
CA VAL A 94 -15.19 12.30 -12.38
C VAL A 94 -16.44 12.40 -11.51
N THR A 95 -16.87 13.61 -11.21
CA THR A 95 -18.13 13.84 -10.48
C THR A 95 -19.31 13.62 -11.41
N CYS A 96 -20.19 12.69 -11.08
CA CYS A 96 -21.35 12.32 -11.88
C CYS A 96 -22.64 12.76 -11.18
N LEU A 97 -23.40 13.63 -11.86
CA LEU A 97 -24.66 14.18 -11.37
C LEU A 97 -25.85 13.56 -12.12
N PHE A 98 -26.76 12.97 -11.36
CA PHE A 98 -28.07 12.51 -11.83
C PHE A 98 -29.17 13.43 -11.29
N ILE A 99 -30.06 13.88 -12.17
CA ILE A 99 -31.21 14.70 -11.80
C ILE A 99 -32.49 13.99 -12.20
N GLU A 100 -33.47 13.96 -11.31
CA GLU A 100 -34.76 13.35 -11.57
C GLU A 100 -35.44 13.98 -12.80
N GLY A 101 -35.92 13.11 -13.69
CA GLY A 101 -36.54 13.52 -14.96
C GLY A 101 -35.56 13.60 -16.12
N TYR A 102 -34.26 13.48 -15.91
CA TYR A 102 -33.28 13.36 -16.99
C TYR A 102 -32.89 11.90 -17.23
N ALA A 103 -32.82 11.50 -18.51
CA ALA A 103 -32.38 10.16 -18.89
C ALA A 103 -30.85 9.98 -18.88
N ALA A 104 -30.11 11.10 -18.91
CA ALA A 104 -28.66 11.14 -18.99
C ALA A 104 -28.02 11.62 -17.69
N CYS A 105 -26.79 11.22 -17.46
CA CYS A 105 -25.91 11.70 -16.39
C CYS A 105 -25.08 12.88 -16.89
N ILE A 106 -24.86 13.86 -16.03
CA ILE A 106 -23.95 14.97 -16.29
C ILE A 106 -22.64 14.66 -15.59
N ALA A 107 -21.58 14.40 -16.35
CA ALA A 107 -20.25 14.14 -15.87
C ALA A 107 -19.43 15.43 -15.86
N ILE A 108 -18.89 15.77 -14.70
CA ILE A 108 -18.15 17.02 -14.47
C ILE A 108 -16.74 16.64 -14.02
N ASP A 109 -15.73 16.95 -14.83
CA ASP A 109 -14.36 16.56 -14.53
C ASP A 109 -13.67 17.51 -13.54
N THR A 110 -14.04 17.40 -12.28
CA THR A 110 -13.45 18.16 -11.17
C THR A 110 -12.19 17.53 -10.58
N ARG A 111 -11.59 16.56 -11.27
CA ARG A 111 -10.49 15.74 -10.73
C ARG A 111 -9.24 16.55 -10.41
N THR A 112 -8.70 16.26 -9.25
CA THR A 112 -7.34 16.59 -8.88
C THR A 112 -6.73 15.34 -8.24
N TYR A 113 -5.83 14.68 -8.97
CA TYR A 113 -5.14 13.57 -8.36
C TYR A 113 -4.14 14.08 -7.32
N PRO A 114 -4.08 13.45 -6.13
CA PRO A 114 -3.02 13.74 -5.19
C PRO A 114 -1.67 13.57 -5.90
N ALA A 115 -0.92 14.62 -5.97
CA ALA A 115 0.43 14.60 -6.52
C ALA A 115 1.35 15.11 -5.41
N ARG A 116 2.24 14.25 -4.95
CA ARG A 116 3.36 14.64 -4.11
C ARG A 116 4.32 15.46 -4.97
N SER A 117 4.98 16.48 -4.38
CA SER A 117 6.27 16.94 -4.89
C SER A 117 7.19 15.71 -5.02
N VAL A 118 7.84 15.57 -6.17
CA VAL A 118 8.53 14.35 -6.60
C VAL A 118 9.64 13.96 -5.62
N GLU A 119 9.32 13.15 -4.61
CA GLU A 119 10.30 12.52 -3.74
C GLU A 119 10.11 11.01 -3.81
N GLU A 120 11.21 10.31 -4.13
CA GLU A 120 11.25 8.86 -4.15
C GLU A 120 11.38 8.33 -2.71
N PRO A 121 10.65 7.26 -2.32
CA PRO A 121 10.79 6.67 -1.00
C PRO A 121 12.24 6.25 -0.72
N ASP A 122 12.76 6.57 0.47
CA ASP A 122 14.17 6.30 0.80
C ASP A 122 14.48 4.82 0.92
N LYS A 123 13.54 4.04 1.43
CA LYS A 123 13.72 2.61 1.70
C LYS A 123 13.32 1.69 0.56
N ASP A 124 12.50 2.16 -0.38
CA ASP A 124 11.87 1.34 -1.43
C ASP A 124 12.16 1.90 -2.82
N LYS A 125 13.43 2.27 -3.06
CA LYS A 125 13.89 2.86 -4.32
C LYS A 125 13.79 1.87 -5.46
N SER A 126 13.30 2.32 -6.61
CA SER A 126 13.24 1.51 -7.82
C SER A 126 14.01 2.13 -8.98
N LEU A 127 14.68 1.27 -9.75
CA LEU A 127 15.39 1.69 -10.97
C LEU A 127 14.44 2.11 -12.09
N ARG A 128 13.22 1.59 -12.11
CA ARG A 128 12.18 1.86 -13.10
C ARG A 128 10.82 1.87 -12.43
N GLY A 129 9.87 2.59 -13.01
CA GLY A 129 8.48 2.62 -12.58
C GLY A 129 8.06 3.92 -11.91
N SER A 130 6.95 3.87 -11.22
CA SER A 130 6.38 5.00 -10.50
C SER A 130 7.29 5.40 -9.34
N ARG A 131 7.48 6.69 -9.12
CA ARG A 131 8.28 7.22 -8.02
C ARG A 131 7.41 7.79 -6.89
N ASP A 132 6.09 7.67 -7.01
CA ASP A 132 5.17 8.06 -5.95
C ASP A 132 5.21 7.05 -4.80
N GLY A 133 5.26 7.56 -3.58
CA GLY A 133 5.18 6.82 -2.34
C GLY A 133 3.91 7.14 -1.58
N PHE A 134 3.55 6.30 -0.60
CA PHE A 134 2.55 6.62 0.38
C PHE A 134 3.00 7.81 1.24
N VAL A 135 2.04 8.56 1.76
CA VAL A 135 2.23 9.71 2.63
C VAL A 135 1.54 9.47 3.98
N GLU A 136 1.68 10.38 4.91
CA GLU A 136 1.08 10.26 6.25
C GLU A 136 -0.45 10.35 6.20
N THR A 137 -1.02 11.08 5.24
CA THR A 137 -2.47 11.31 5.14
C THR A 137 -3.18 10.14 4.47
N ILE A 138 -4.07 9.47 5.20
CA ILE A 138 -4.75 8.25 4.75
C ILE A 138 -5.62 8.44 3.51
N VAL A 139 -6.30 9.60 3.37
CA VAL A 139 -7.14 9.92 2.21
C VAL A 139 -6.31 10.00 0.92
N PHE A 140 -5.10 10.56 0.98
CA PHE A 140 -4.20 10.56 -0.19
C PHE A 140 -3.73 9.16 -0.55
N ASN A 141 -3.46 8.33 0.45
CA ASN A 141 -3.02 6.95 0.22
C ASN A 141 -4.11 6.10 -0.45
N THR A 142 -5.35 6.23 -0.01
CA THR A 142 -6.49 5.55 -0.65
C THR A 142 -6.75 6.07 -2.06
N ALA A 143 -6.64 7.37 -2.28
CA ALA A 143 -6.75 7.98 -3.60
C ALA A 143 -5.64 7.49 -4.56
N LEU A 144 -4.39 7.35 -4.10
CA LEU A 144 -3.30 6.77 -4.90
C LEU A 144 -3.60 5.33 -5.35
N MET A 145 -4.22 4.53 -4.49
CA MET A 145 -4.63 3.17 -4.82
C MET A 145 -5.84 3.15 -5.77
N ARG A 146 -6.87 3.96 -5.51
CA ARG A 146 -8.05 4.08 -6.36
C ARG A 146 -7.70 4.55 -7.78
N ARG A 147 -6.76 5.48 -7.92
CA ARG A 147 -6.28 5.95 -9.21
C ARG A 147 -5.75 4.81 -10.08
N ARG A 148 -5.15 3.77 -9.47
CA ARG A 148 -4.57 2.62 -10.16
C ARG A 148 -5.58 1.50 -10.41
N ILE A 149 -6.56 1.33 -9.51
CA ILE A 149 -7.62 0.32 -9.62
C ILE A 149 -8.96 1.04 -9.78
N ARG A 150 -9.43 1.14 -11.02
CA ARG A 150 -10.72 1.75 -11.38
C ARG A 150 -11.77 0.67 -11.55
N ASP A 151 -11.99 -0.10 -10.48
CA ASP A 151 -12.86 -1.26 -10.46
C ASP A 151 -13.84 -1.16 -9.28
N GLU A 152 -15.09 -1.53 -9.48
CA GLU A 152 -16.15 -1.53 -8.48
C GLU A 152 -15.94 -2.58 -7.39
N HIS A 153 -15.13 -3.62 -7.65
CA HIS A 153 -14.79 -4.64 -6.66
C HIS A 153 -13.75 -4.17 -5.64
N LEU A 154 -13.06 -3.05 -5.89
CA LEU A 154 -12.18 -2.47 -4.89
C LEU A 154 -13.00 -1.82 -3.78
N ILE A 155 -12.88 -2.37 -2.60
CA ILE A 155 -13.54 -1.89 -1.38
C ILE A 155 -12.47 -1.37 -0.42
N MET A 156 -12.73 -0.21 0.15
CA MET A 156 -11.92 0.45 1.16
C MET A 156 -12.81 0.73 2.37
N GLU A 157 -12.71 -0.09 3.40
CA GLU A 157 -13.50 0.07 4.62
C GLU A 157 -12.73 0.84 5.66
N MET A 158 -13.31 1.93 6.15
CA MET A 158 -12.74 2.73 7.22
C MET A 158 -13.19 2.20 8.58
N THR A 159 -12.26 2.10 9.50
CA THR A 159 -12.47 1.75 10.91
C THR A 159 -11.49 2.54 11.76
N GLU A 160 -11.67 2.54 13.08
CA GLU A 160 -10.82 3.23 14.02
C GLU A 160 -10.19 2.23 15.00
N ALA A 161 -8.99 2.52 15.50
CA ALA A 161 -8.38 1.79 16.60
C ALA A 161 -7.72 2.74 17.61
N GLY A 162 -7.69 2.27 18.89
CA GLY A 162 -7.23 3.07 20.01
C GLY A 162 -8.39 3.80 20.71
N GLN A 163 -8.47 3.69 22.04
CA GLN A 163 -9.55 4.33 22.81
C GLN A 163 -9.34 5.85 22.89
N THR A 164 -8.10 6.27 23.05
CA THR A 164 -7.71 7.69 23.18
C THR A 164 -7.30 8.25 21.82
N SER A 165 -6.47 7.56 21.04
CA SER A 165 -5.95 8.07 19.78
C SER A 165 -6.99 8.08 18.65
N ARG A 166 -7.95 7.13 18.65
CA ARG A 166 -8.97 6.95 17.59
C ARG A 166 -8.38 7.10 16.19
N THR A 167 -7.28 6.36 15.97
CA THR A 167 -6.54 6.45 14.71
C THR A 167 -7.32 5.77 13.60
N ASP A 168 -7.50 6.47 12.50
CA ASP A 168 -8.18 5.96 11.32
C ASP A 168 -7.37 4.83 10.65
N ILE A 169 -8.06 3.76 10.32
CA ILE A 169 -7.51 2.59 9.64
C ILE A 169 -8.40 2.28 8.43
N VAL A 170 -7.80 2.04 7.29
CA VAL A 170 -8.52 1.59 6.10
C VAL A 170 -8.09 0.19 5.71
N ILE A 171 -9.07 -0.71 5.59
CA ILE A 171 -8.89 -2.08 5.10
C ILE A 171 -9.27 -2.10 3.63
N CYS A 172 -8.29 -2.32 2.76
CA CYS A 172 -8.47 -2.37 1.31
C CYS A 172 -8.43 -3.81 0.81
N TYR A 173 -9.37 -4.18 -0.04
CA TYR A 173 -9.44 -5.52 -0.63
C TYR A 173 -10.25 -5.55 -1.92
N MET A 174 -10.01 -6.56 -2.77
CA MET A 174 -10.85 -6.84 -3.93
C MET A 174 -11.95 -7.84 -3.54
N SER A 175 -13.23 -7.45 -3.62
CA SER A 175 -14.38 -8.26 -3.16
C SER A 175 -14.57 -9.57 -3.93
N ASP A 176 -14.09 -9.64 -5.17
CA ASP A 176 -14.14 -10.79 -6.06
C ASP A 176 -13.01 -11.80 -5.85
N ARG A 177 -11.89 -11.40 -5.20
CA ARG A 177 -10.64 -12.18 -5.09
C ARG A 177 -10.19 -12.47 -3.68
N VAL A 178 -10.63 -11.66 -2.71
CA VAL A 178 -10.19 -11.78 -1.32
C VAL A 178 -10.66 -13.09 -0.69
N ASP A 179 -9.80 -13.70 0.11
CA ASP A 179 -10.21 -14.77 1.02
C ASP A 179 -11.10 -14.19 2.12
N LYS A 180 -12.37 -14.62 2.11
CA LYS A 180 -13.40 -14.12 3.03
C LYS A 180 -13.13 -14.49 4.49
N GLU A 181 -12.50 -15.64 4.73
CA GLU A 181 -12.14 -16.07 6.07
C GLU A 181 -11.01 -15.23 6.64
N LEU A 182 -9.98 -14.97 5.82
CA LEU A 182 -8.89 -14.06 6.17
C LEU A 182 -9.41 -12.66 6.46
N LEU A 183 -10.27 -12.12 5.58
CA LEU A 183 -10.86 -10.79 5.74
C LEU A 183 -11.66 -10.67 7.04
N ALA A 184 -12.52 -11.67 7.34
CA ALA A 184 -13.30 -11.70 8.57
C ALA A 184 -12.39 -11.74 9.80
N ASN A 185 -11.33 -12.56 9.77
CA ASN A 185 -10.33 -12.62 10.84
C ASN A 185 -9.61 -11.28 11.05
N VAL A 186 -9.23 -10.59 9.97
CA VAL A 186 -8.57 -9.27 10.06
C VAL A 186 -9.50 -8.25 10.71
N LYS A 187 -10.74 -8.15 10.25
CA LYS A 187 -11.75 -7.24 10.81
C LYS A 187 -12.01 -7.51 12.29
N SER A 188 -12.31 -8.76 12.63
CA SER A 188 -12.56 -9.17 14.03
C SER A 188 -11.38 -8.86 14.95
N ARG A 189 -10.14 -9.00 14.45
CA ARG A 189 -8.94 -8.65 15.23
C ARG A 189 -8.85 -7.15 15.47
N ILE A 190 -9.07 -6.32 14.45
CA ILE A 190 -9.03 -4.85 14.60
C ILE A 190 -10.13 -4.39 15.56
N GLU A 191 -11.36 -4.89 15.40
CA GLU A 191 -12.49 -4.56 16.27
C GLU A 191 -12.28 -5.02 17.73
N SER A 192 -11.59 -6.13 17.94
CA SER A 192 -11.29 -6.67 19.29
C SER A 192 -10.07 -6.02 19.96
N LEU A 193 -9.43 -5.04 19.34
CA LEU A 193 -8.29 -4.36 19.94
C LEU A 193 -8.70 -3.47 21.11
N HIS A 194 -8.21 -3.81 22.29
CA HIS A 194 -8.34 -3.01 23.51
C HIS A 194 -7.01 -2.35 23.83
N ILE A 195 -6.62 -1.39 23.01
CA ILE A 195 -5.40 -0.58 23.19
C ILE A 195 -5.80 0.88 23.41
N ASP A 196 -5.07 1.57 24.24
CA ASP A 196 -5.35 2.97 24.56
C ASP A 196 -4.96 3.88 23.39
N ASP A 197 -3.75 3.69 22.85
CA ASP A 197 -3.24 4.47 21.73
C ASP A 197 -2.41 3.62 20.75
N LEU A 198 -2.24 4.13 19.55
CA LEU A 198 -1.36 3.59 18.49
C LEU A 198 -0.08 4.43 18.40
N LYS A 199 0.80 4.35 19.43
CA LYS A 199 2.02 5.19 19.52
C LYS A 199 2.92 5.16 18.30
N MET A 200 3.14 3.98 17.75
CA MET A 200 3.94 3.73 16.54
C MET A 200 3.04 3.33 15.37
N ASN A 201 1.83 3.88 15.34
CA ASN A 201 0.84 3.69 14.29
C ASN A 201 0.76 2.24 13.81
N GLN A 202 1.18 1.96 12.59
CA GLN A 202 1.09 0.63 11.98
C GLN A 202 1.91 -0.45 12.71
N GLN A 203 3.05 -0.12 13.31
CA GLN A 203 3.85 -1.12 14.04
C GLN A 203 3.13 -1.56 15.31
N THR A 204 2.53 -0.62 16.05
CA THR A 204 1.71 -0.94 17.22
C THR A 204 0.49 -1.76 16.83
N LEU A 205 -0.16 -1.43 15.70
CA LEU A 205 -1.27 -2.21 15.15
C LEU A 205 -0.84 -3.64 14.82
N ALA A 206 0.28 -3.82 14.12
CA ALA A 206 0.82 -5.13 13.74
C ALA A 206 1.09 -6.02 14.98
N GLU A 207 1.67 -5.44 16.02
CA GLU A 207 1.96 -6.15 17.27
C GLU A 207 0.70 -6.49 18.06
N ALA A 208 -0.29 -5.58 18.08
CA ALA A 208 -1.56 -5.78 18.78
C ALA A 208 -2.45 -6.82 18.09
N MET A 209 -2.51 -6.83 16.76
CA MET A 209 -3.32 -7.78 15.98
C MET A 209 -2.85 -9.22 16.14
N PHE A 210 -1.55 -9.45 16.31
CA PHE A 210 -1.00 -10.81 16.41
C PHE A 210 -0.11 -10.94 17.63
N LYS A 211 -0.56 -11.69 18.62
CA LYS A 211 0.29 -12.06 19.77
C LYS A 211 1.60 -12.67 19.26
N ARG A 212 2.71 -12.02 19.58
CA ARG A 212 4.03 -12.45 19.17
C ARG A 212 4.33 -13.83 19.79
N LYS A 213 4.45 -14.85 18.94
CA LYS A 213 4.96 -16.15 19.39
C LYS A 213 6.48 -16.04 19.42
N TRP A 214 7.09 -16.16 20.59
CA TRP A 214 8.52 -15.99 20.81
C TRP A 214 9.43 -16.80 19.87
N PHE A 215 8.96 -17.97 19.45
CA PHE A 215 9.70 -18.85 18.52
C PHE A 215 9.48 -18.58 17.03
N ASN A 216 8.62 -17.63 16.65
CA ASN A 216 8.41 -17.34 15.23
C ASN A 216 9.12 -16.03 14.85
N PRO A 217 10.31 -16.11 14.19
CA PRO A 217 11.04 -14.92 13.77
C PRO A 217 10.42 -14.23 12.54
N PHE A 218 9.49 -14.92 11.84
CA PHE A 218 8.93 -14.40 10.60
C PHE A 218 7.83 -13.38 10.86
N PRO A 219 7.91 -12.19 10.24
CA PRO A 219 6.85 -11.20 10.32
C PRO A 219 5.59 -11.72 9.62
N LYS A 220 4.45 -11.28 10.10
CA LYS A 220 3.12 -11.64 9.57
C LYS A 220 2.60 -10.67 8.54
N PHE A 221 3.27 -9.53 8.44
CA PHE A 221 2.96 -8.46 7.51
C PHE A 221 4.19 -8.16 6.65
N LYS A 222 3.95 -7.89 5.37
CA LYS A 222 4.90 -7.19 4.52
C LYS A 222 4.53 -5.71 4.55
N PHE A 223 5.52 -4.85 4.70
CA PHE A 223 5.34 -3.40 4.62
C PHE A 223 5.87 -2.90 3.29
N THR A 224 5.17 -1.94 2.70
CA THR A 224 5.63 -1.25 1.50
C THR A 224 5.25 0.23 1.54
N GLU A 225 6.17 1.08 1.13
CA GLU A 225 5.94 2.51 0.97
C GLU A 225 5.41 2.83 -0.45
N ARG A 226 5.25 1.79 -1.31
CA ARG A 226 4.92 1.93 -2.72
C ARG A 226 3.48 1.57 -3.03
N PRO A 227 2.69 2.52 -3.56
CA PRO A 227 1.32 2.23 -3.98
C PRO A 227 1.21 1.21 -5.12
N ASP A 228 2.18 1.15 -6.04
CA ASP A 228 2.20 0.18 -7.13
C ASP A 228 2.37 -1.26 -6.64
N THR A 229 3.26 -1.50 -5.67
CA THR A 229 3.44 -2.81 -5.03
C THR A 229 2.19 -3.21 -4.25
N ALA A 230 1.60 -2.29 -3.49
CA ALA A 230 0.36 -2.55 -2.75
C ALA A 230 -0.79 -2.93 -3.69
N VAL A 231 -0.95 -2.21 -4.79
CA VAL A 231 -1.96 -2.49 -5.83
C VAL A 231 -1.74 -3.86 -6.49
N ALA A 232 -0.50 -4.22 -6.82
CA ALA A 232 -0.19 -5.54 -7.37
C ALA A 232 -0.65 -6.65 -6.41
N CYS A 233 -0.36 -6.51 -5.12
CA CYS A 233 -0.80 -7.45 -4.08
C CYS A 233 -2.33 -7.50 -3.92
N LEU A 234 -3.05 -6.36 -4.04
CA LEU A 234 -4.51 -6.35 -4.05
C LEU A 234 -5.11 -7.15 -5.20
N LEU A 235 -4.53 -6.98 -6.40
CA LEU A 235 -4.98 -7.71 -7.58
C LEU A 235 -4.72 -9.22 -7.50
N GLU A 236 -3.78 -9.64 -6.65
CA GLU A 236 -3.55 -11.04 -6.28
C GLU A 236 -4.54 -11.57 -5.21
N GLY A 237 -5.42 -10.71 -4.67
CA GLY A 237 -6.41 -11.09 -3.65
C GLY A 237 -5.93 -10.90 -2.21
N LYS A 238 -4.79 -10.24 -1.98
CA LYS A 238 -4.30 -9.91 -0.63
C LYS A 238 -5.10 -8.76 -0.02
N VAL A 239 -5.07 -8.66 1.29
CA VAL A 239 -5.65 -7.56 2.07
C VAL A 239 -4.58 -6.54 2.38
N ILE A 240 -4.88 -5.27 2.18
CA ILE A 240 -3.99 -4.15 2.50
C ILE A 240 -4.61 -3.35 3.65
N ILE A 241 -3.80 -3.01 4.63
CA ILE A 241 -4.20 -2.13 5.74
C ILE A 241 -3.38 -0.85 5.65
N LEU A 242 -4.06 0.27 5.58
CA LEU A 242 -3.50 1.62 5.70
C LEU A 242 -3.83 2.15 7.08
N VAL A 243 -2.88 2.83 7.70
CA VAL A 243 -3.04 3.45 9.01
C VAL A 243 -2.70 4.93 8.87
N ASP A 244 -3.53 5.80 9.41
CA ASP A 244 -3.28 7.23 9.36
C ASP A 244 -1.96 7.59 10.07
N ASN A 245 -1.32 8.67 9.63
CA ASN A 245 0.02 9.09 10.04
C ASN A 245 1.12 8.05 9.76
N SER A 246 0.93 7.18 8.75
CA SER A 246 1.92 6.17 8.35
C SER A 246 2.14 6.18 6.84
N PRO A 247 3.37 6.42 6.37
CA PRO A 247 3.69 6.49 4.94
C PRO A 247 3.93 5.10 4.34
N SER A 248 3.30 4.06 4.85
CA SER A 248 3.40 2.71 4.29
C SER A 248 2.15 1.88 4.50
N ALA A 249 2.01 0.84 3.68
CA ALA A 249 0.91 -0.11 3.71
C ALA A 249 1.35 -1.44 4.32
N MET A 250 0.45 -2.07 5.08
CA MET A 250 0.61 -3.41 5.62
C MET A 250 -0.11 -4.42 4.72
N ILE A 251 0.57 -5.47 4.29
CA ILE A 251 0.06 -6.47 3.36
C ILE A 251 -0.12 -7.81 4.06
N LEU A 252 -1.27 -8.46 3.85
CA LEU A 252 -1.64 -9.79 4.36
C LEU A 252 -2.32 -10.64 3.27
N PRO A 253 -2.17 -11.96 3.29
CA PRO A 253 -1.18 -12.73 4.04
C PRO A 253 0.22 -12.52 3.48
N THR A 254 1.24 -12.84 4.24
CA THR A 254 2.63 -12.72 3.81
C THR A 254 3.32 -14.07 3.94
N SER A 255 3.98 -14.50 2.87
CA SER A 255 4.86 -15.68 2.83
C SER A 255 6.34 -15.26 2.93
N ILE A 256 7.22 -16.24 3.19
CA ILE A 256 8.67 -16.00 3.16
C ILE A 256 9.11 -15.50 1.78
N LEU A 257 8.50 -16.02 0.71
CA LEU A 257 8.81 -15.62 -0.66
C LEU A 257 8.45 -14.17 -0.92
N ASP A 258 7.28 -13.72 -0.42
CA ASP A 258 6.84 -12.32 -0.53
C ASP A 258 7.81 -11.34 0.13
N MET A 259 8.53 -11.77 1.17
CA MET A 259 9.51 -10.94 1.86
C MET A 259 10.82 -10.76 1.10
N ILE A 260 11.14 -11.72 0.23
CA ILE A 260 12.35 -11.71 -0.60
C ILE A 260 12.09 -10.92 -1.90
N GLU A 261 10.82 -10.71 -2.26
CA GLU A 261 10.44 -9.96 -3.44
C GLU A 261 10.71 -8.46 -3.28
N GLU A 262 11.28 -7.85 -4.31
CA GLU A 262 11.49 -6.41 -4.42
C GLU A 262 10.55 -5.79 -5.46
N ALA A 263 10.26 -4.50 -5.29
CA ALA A 263 9.44 -3.74 -6.23
C ALA A 263 9.99 -3.77 -7.67
N ASN A 264 11.30 -3.82 -7.82
CA ASN A 264 11.96 -3.90 -9.12
C ASN A 264 11.59 -5.13 -9.94
N ASP A 265 11.23 -6.25 -9.29
CA ASP A 265 10.91 -7.50 -9.98
C ASP A 265 9.68 -7.38 -10.88
N TYR A 266 8.75 -6.49 -10.54
CA TYR A 266 7.55 -6.21 -11.33
C TYR A 266 7.83 -5.37 -12.59
N TYR A 267 8.98 -4.68 -12.65
CA TYR A 267 9.35 -3.79 -13.76
C TYR A 267 10.36 -4.40 -14.72
N PHE A 268 10.94 -5.55 -14.38
CA PHE A 268 11.81 -6.27 -15.30
C PHE A 268 11.02 -7.18 -16.26
N PRO A 269 11.57 -7.50 -17.45
CA PRO A 269 11.01 -8.54 -18.30
C PRO A 269 10.81 -9.83 -17.52
N THR A 270 9.76 -10.59 -17.82
CA THR A 270 9.32 -11.77 -17.06
C THR A 270 10.46 -12.77 -16.78
N VAL A 271 11.31 -13.02 -17.76
CA VAL A 271 12.46 -13.94 -17.61
C VAL A 271 13.49 -13.39 -16.63
N THR A 272 13.80 -12.11 -16.72
CA THR A 272 14.76 -11.46 -15.83
C THR A 272 14.24 -11.37 -14.39
N GLY A 273 12.97 -10.99 -14.21
CA GLY A 273 12.33 -10.95 -12.91
C GLY A 273 12.27 -12.34 -12.26
N MET A 274 11.93 -13.38 -13.01
CA MET A 274 11.94 -14.75 -12.51
C MET A 274 13.36 -15.20 -12.11
N TYR A 275 14.37 -14.91 -12.93
CA TYR A 275 15.76 -15.20 -12.59
C TYR A 275 16.19 -14.52 -11.27
N LEU A 276 15.86 -13.26 -11.08
CA LEU A 276 16.18 -12.53 -9.85
C LEU A 276 15.48 -13.13 -8.62
N LYS A 277 14.19 -13.48 -8.73
CA LYS A 277 13.44 -14.14 -7.66
C LYS A 277 14.05 -15.48 -7.27
N VAL A 278 14.37 -16.31 -8.25
CA VAL A 278 15.00 -17.63 -8.02
C VAL A 278 16.39 -17.46 -7.40
N SER A 279 17.19 -16.53 -7.91
CA SER A 279 18.52 -16.25 -7.37
C SER A 279 18.47 -15.81 -5.92
N ARG A 280 17.53 -14.91 -5.54
CA ARG A 280 17.35 -14.49 -4.15
C ARG A 280 16.90 -15.65 -3.26
N ALA A 281 15.98 -16.49 -3.73
CA ALA A 281 15.54 -17.67 -2.98
C ALA A 281 16.73 -18.62 -2.71
N ILE A 282 17.56 -18.88 -3.72
CA ILE A 282 18.77 -19.70 -3.57
C ILE A 282 19.74 -19.05 -2.57
N ILE A 283 20.01 -17.74 -2.71
CA ILE A 283 20.89 -17.01 -1.80
C ILE A 283 20.36 -17.08 -0.36
N THR A 284 19.06 -16.91 -0.15
CA THR A 284 18.44 -17.00 1.18
C THR A 284 18.62 -18.39 1.79
N ILE A 285 18.39 -19.45 1.01
CA ILE A 285 18.62 -20.83 1.45
C ILE A 285 20.10 -21.03 1.79
N LEU A 286 21.01 -20.60 0.92
CA LEU A 286 22.44 -20.72 1.16
C LEU A 286 22.85 -19.96 2.43
N THR A 287 22.35 -18.74 2.64
CA THR A 287 22.66 -17.94 3.84
C THR A 287 22.25 -18.66 5.13
N VAL A 288 21.07 -19.30 5.13
CA VAL A 288 20.59 -20.04 6.31
C VAL A 288 21.42 -21.29 6.59
N PHE A 289 21.80 -22.03 5.55
CA PHE A 289 22.49 -23.33 5.72
C PHE A 289 24.00 -23.25 5.68
N MET A 290 24.60 -22.26 5.01
CA MET A 290 26.03 -22.15 4.83
C MET A 290 26.76 -22.04 6.17
N THR A 291 26.31 -21.18 7.07
CA THR A 291 26.92 -20.98 8.38
C THR A 291 26.93 -22.23 9.25
N PRO A 292 25.81 -22.94 9.48
CA PRO A 292 25.81 -24.18 10.23
C PRO A 292 26.68 -25.28 9.59
N VAL A 293 26.64 -25.39 8.26
CA VAL A 293 27.45 -26.39 7.53
C VAL A 293 28.94 -26.08 7.64
N TYR A 294 29.32 -24.81 7.52
CA TYR A 294 30.70 -24.36 7.72
C TYR A 294 31.19 -24.73 9.12
N LEU A 295 30.45 -24.38 10.17
CA LEU A 295 30.80 -24.69 11.54
C LEU A 295 30.90 -26.22 11.77
N LEU A 296 29.99 -27.01 11.18
CA LEU A 296 30.02 -28.45 11.25
C LEU A 296 31.30 -29.05 10.64
N PHE A 297 31.71 -28.55 9.47
CA PHE A 297 32.97 -28.97 8.83
C PHE A 297 34.18 -28.56 9.65
N MET A 298 34.19 -27.37 10.22
CA MET A 298 35.30 -26.92 11.06
C MET A 298 35.42 -27.72 12.37
N MET A 299 34.30 -28.17 12.92
CA MET A 299 34.30 -29.06 14.09
C MET A 299 34.72 -30.51 13.75
N ASN A 300 34.58 -30.91 12.48
CA ASN A 300 34.92 -32.25 11.99
C ASN A 300 35.80 -32.15 10.73
N PRO A 301 37.11 -31.85 10.86
CA PRO A 301 37.98 -31.62 9.70
C PRO A 301 38.05 -32.81 8.73
N SER A 302 37.81 -34.03 9.21
CA SER A 302 37.80 -35.25 8.38
C SER A 302 36.62 -35.32 7.40
N TRP A 303 35.61 -34.47 7.55
CA TRP A 303 34.44 -34.40 6.66
C TRP A 303 34.60 -33.36 5.55
N ILE A 304 35.68 -32.57 5.62
CA ILE A 304 35.93 -31.53 4.62
C ILE A 304 36.29 -32.20 3.29
N PRO A 305 35.51 -31.99 2.21
CA PRO A 305 35.89 -32.46 0.89
C PRO A 305 37.23 -31.83 0.45
N SER A 306 38.04 -32.56 -0.29
CA SER A 306 39.34 -32.07 -0.76
C SER A 306 39.28 -30.75 -1.53
N MET A 307 38.14 -30.46 -2.19
CA MET A 307 37.89 -29.19 -2.89
C MET A 307 37.82 -27.99 -1.94
N PHE A 308 37.43 -28.20 -0.68
CA PHE A 308 37.26 -27.16 0.35
C PHE A 308 38.34 -27.19 1.43
N GLU A 309 39.42 -27.99 1.25
CA GLU A 309 40.50 -28.11 2.22
C GLU A 309 41.20 -26.79 2.55
N PHE A 310 41.14 -25.83 1.63
CA PHE A 310 41.65 -24.46 1.84
C PHE A 310 40.92 -23.71 2.94
N THR A 311 39.68 -24.08 3.29
CA THR A 311 38.91 -23.47 4.36
C THR A 311 39.24 -24.00 5.75
N ALA A 312 40.05 -25.03 5.84
CA ALA A 312 40.41 -25.63 7.13
C ALA A 312 41.24 -24.68 7.99
N VAL A 313 40.83 -24.51 9.25
CA VAL A 313 41.54 -23.66 10.21
C VAL A 313 42.94 -24.29 10.48
N ARG A 314 43.98 -23.53 10.20
CA ARG A 314 45.37 -23.97 10.37
C ARG A 314 45.94 -23.59 11.73
N ASP A 315 45.51 -22.47 12.28
CA ASP A 315 46.02 -21.99 13.56
C ASP A 315 45.01 -22.24 14.69
N VAL A 316 45.50 -22.86 15.77
CA VAL A 316 44.66 -23.17 16.93
C VAL A 316 44.68 -21.97 17.89
N ILE A 317 43.53 -21.30 18.02
CA ILE A 317 43.32 -20.23 19.00
C ILE A 317 42.62 -20.86 20.22
N ASN A 318 42.93 -20.38 21.42
CA ASN A 318 42.36 -20.87 22.69
C ASN A 318 40.85 -20.54 22.89
N VAL A 319 40.18 -19.98 21.86
CA VAL A 319 38.75 -19.64 21.88
C VAL A 319 38.00 -20.62 20.99
N PRO A 320 36.94 -21.28 21.45
CA PRO A 320 36.12 -22.16 20.60
C PRO A 320 35.67 -21.47 19.32
N LEU A 321 35.77 -22.15 18.17
CA LEU A 321 35.44 -21.57 16.85
C LEU A 321 34.04 -20.96 16.79
N VAL A 322 33.06 -21.62 17.39
CA VAL A 322 31.66 -21.10 17.46
C VAL A 322 31.61 -19.75 18.16
N LEU A 323 32.42 -19.56 19.22
CA LEU A 323 32.43 -18.27 19.95
C LEU A 323 33.14 -17.19 19.13
N GLN A 324 34.21 -17.53 18.41
CA GLN A 324 34.87 -16.57 17.48
C GLN A 324 33.88 -16.09 16.42
N PHE A 325 33.14 -17.02 15.83
CA PHE A 325 32.10 -16.71 14.84
C PHE A 325 31.00 -15.79 15.41
N LEU A 326 30.49 -16.10 16.61
CA LEU A 326 29.47 -15.25 17.28
C LEU A 326 29.98 -13.85 17.61
N ILE A 327 31.25 -13.71 17.99
CA ILE A 327 31.87 -12.41 18.24
C ILE A 327 31.95 -11.60 16.94
N LEU A 328 32.36 -12.23 15.83
CA LEU A 328 32.42 -11.55 14.54
C LEU A 328 31.03 -11.11 14.05
N GLU A 329 30.01 -11.97 14.15
CA GLU A 329 28.62 -11.63 13.83
C GLU A 329 28.12 -10.45 14.68
N LEU A 330 28.38 -10.47 16.00
CA LEU A 330 28.00 -9.37 16.87
C LEU A 330 28.71 -8.06 16.52
N CYS A 331 29.97 -8.12 16.10
CA CYS A 331 30.71 -6.96 15.63
C CYS A 331 30.11 -6.41 14.32
N ILE A 332 29.74 -7.28 13.38
CA ILE A 332 29.10 -6.88 12.11
C ILE A 332 27.75 -6.23 12.37
N ASP A 333 26.94 -6.82 13.25
CA ASP A 333 25.64 -6.23 13.64
C ASP A 333 25.81 -4.89 14.38
N GLY A 334 26.81 -4.79 15.26
CA GLY A 334 27.18 -3.53 15.90
C GLY A 334 27.54 -2.43 14.91
N LEU A 335 28.30 -2.77 13.87
CA LEU A 335 28.63 -1.84 12.79
C LEU A 335 27.40 -1.43 11.95
N ARG A 336 26.49 -2.36 11.67
CA ARG A 336 25.22 -2.06 11.02
C ARG A 336 24.39 -1.08 11.85
N LEU A 337 24.26 -1.32 13.14
CA LEU A 337 23.54 -0.41 14.05
C LEU A 337 24.18 0.98 14.11
N ALA A 338 25.51 1.06 14.12
CA ALA A 338 26.22 2.32 14.08
C ALA A 338 25.99 3.05 12.74
N ALA A 339 25.99 2.33 11.63
CA ALA A 339 25.75 2.89 10.29
C ALA A 339 24.32 3.48 10.13
N LEU A 340 23.31 2.89 10.78
CA LEU A 340 21.94 3.40 10.76
C LEU A 340 21.80 4.78 11.44
N ASN A 341 22.65 5.08 12.41
CA ASN A 341 22.64 6.35 13.16
C ASN A 341 23.60 7.41 12.59
N THR A 342 24.32 7.09 11.52
CA THR A 342 25.26 8.03 10.89
C THR A 342 24.65 8.65 9.63
N PRO A 343 24.98 9.93 9.29
CA PRO A 343 24.56 10.54 8.05
C PRO A 343 24.99 9.69 6.84
N SER A 344 24.15 9.62 5.81
CA SER A 344 24.35 8.78 4.60
C SER A 344 25.69 9.00 3.90
N MET A 345 26.27 10.19 4.00
CA MET A 345 27.58 10.53 3.44
C MET A 345 28.74 9.77 4.11
N LEU A 346 28.59 9.37 5.38
CA LEU A 346 29.63 8.68 6.16
C LEU A 346 29.38 7.18 6.27
N SER A 347 28.15 6.71 6.05
CA SER A 347 27.79 5.29 6.20
C SER A 347 28.51 4.38 5.18
N THR A 348 28.64 4.82 3.95
CA THR A 348 29.33 4.04 2.89
C THR A 348 30.83 3.89 3.15
N PRO A 349 31.61 4.97 3.43
CA PRO A 349 33.02 4.83 3.80
C PRO A 349 33.23 3.99 5.05
N LEU A 350 32.38 4.15 6.07
CA LEU A 350 32.46 3.38 7.31
C LEU A 350 32.26 1.88 7.07
N SER A 351 31.29 1.50 6.24
CA SER A 351 31.03 0.12 5.89
C SER A 351 32.19 -0.54 5.13
N VAL A 352 32.82 0.22 4.22
CA VAL A 352 34.00 -0.27 3.47
C VAL A 352 35.21 -0.46 4.39
N ILE A 353 35.50 0.52 5.25
CA ILE A 353 36.62 0.43 6.21
C ILE A 353 36.37 -0.72 7.18
N ALA A 354 35.16 -0.84 7.71
CA ALA A 354 34.77 -1.92 8.61
C ALA A 354 34.92 -3.30 7.96
N GLY A 355 34.51 -3.46 6.70
CA GLY A 355 34.69 -4.69 5.92
C GLY A 355 36.16 -5.04 5.68
N LEU A 356 37.02 -4.06 5.42
CA LEU A 356 38.47 -4.27 5.27
C LEU A 356 39.11 -4.69 6.58
N VAL A 357 38.81 -3.99 7.68
CA VAL A 357 39.36 -4.29 9.02
C VAL A 357 38.91 -5.68 9.48
N LEU A 358 37.61 -6.01 9.35
CA LEU A 358 37.11 -7.35 9.70
C LEU A 358 37.72 -8.44 8.80
N GLY A 359 37.94 -8.15 7.52
CA GLY A 359 38.61 -9.08 6.60
C GLY A 359 40.06 -9.36 7.01
N GLU A 360 40.77 -8.33 7.49
CA GLU A 360 42.16 -8.48 7.98
C GLU A 360 42.23 -9.28 9.28
N PHE A 361 41.25 -9.16 10.17
CA PHE A 361 41.16 -9.98 11.39
C PHE A 361 40.64 -11.40 11.15
N ALA A 362 40.02 -11.67 10.01
CA ALA A 362 39.47 -13.01 9.66
C ALA A 362 40.47 -13.91 8.92
N VAL A 363 41.65 -13.39 8.51
CA VAL A 363 42.75 -14.08 7.87
C VAL A 363 43.83 -14.44 8.87
#